data_cfc356a2c208d8a35321265d9bb72763
#
_entry.id   cfc356a2c208d8a35321265d9bb72763
#
_cell.length_a   1.000
_cell.length_b   1.000
_cell.length_c   1.000
_cell.angle_alpha   90.00
_cell.angle_beta   90.00
_cell.angle_gamma   90.00
#
_symmetry.space_group_name_H-M   'P 1'
#
loop_
_entity.id
_entity.type
_entity.pdbx_description
1 polymer ?
#
loop_
_entity_poly.entity_id
_entity_poly.type
_entity_poly.pdbx_seq_one_letter_code
_entity_poly.pdbx_strand_id
1 'polypeptide(L)'
;MTKIAVLGAGSWGTVLGSMLADKGYNIVLYGNNEKVNDEINQNHTNEHYMKNWQVNKTAVATGDLNEALTEAEIVLFVLPTQAIRSVAQNVSKILRQTNSKPLIVTATKGIEPGSKKLISEILTEEIYPDDEDKIVAISGPSHAESVAQKDLTAISCASSSMENAQKVQRLFSNDYFRLYTNSDLIGVEVAGAVKNVIAIAAGILVGKHYGDDAKAALMTRGLAEITRLGVNYFGADPMTFSGLAGIGDLIVTCTSFNSRNWRCGKQLGEGKSLDYVLQNMGQVVEGATTVKAVHELCAEKHIDMPISEAIYRVLYQNSNVDDEITQMMGRSPKQEIRL
;
A
#
# COMPACT_ATOMS: atom_id res chain seq x y z
N MET A 1 -24.64 11.96 -10.79
CA MET A 1 -24.05 11.28 -9.60
C MET A 1 -22.70 10.78 -10.00
N THR A 2 -21.62 11.21 -9.34
CA THR A 2 -20.24 10.83 -9.71
C THR A 2 -20.09 9.32 -9.67
N LYS A 3 -19.66 8.74 -10.80
CA LYS A 3 -19.33 7.31 -10.91
C LYS A 3 -17.84 7.08 -10.60
N ILE A 4 -17.57 6.11 -9.74
CA ILE A 4 -16.22 5.71 -9.33
C ILE A 4 -16.02 4.25 -9.67
N ALA A 5 -15.04 3.96 -10.51
CA ALA A 5 -14.57 2.60 -10.75
C ALA A 5 -13.51 2.24 -9.72
N VAL A 6 -13.72 1.21 -8.94
CA VAL A 6 -12.75 0.69 -7.96
C VAL A 6 -12.12 -0.58 -8.52
N LEU A 7 -10.87 -0.48 -8.92
CA LEU A 7 -10.13 -1.60 -9.51
C LEU A 7 -9.46 -2.43 -8.40
N GLY A 8 -10.08 -3.55 -8.07
CA GLY A 8 -9.67 -4.47 -7.02
C GLY A 8 -10.76 -4.70 -5.98
N ALA A 9 -11.47 -5.83 -6.07
CA ALA A 9 -12.50 -6.26 -5.13
C ALA A 9 -11.93 -7.07 -3.93
N GLY A 10 -10.71 -6.72 -3.47
CA GLY A 10 -10.10 -7.25 -2.25
C GLY A 10 -10.62 -6.53 -1.00
N SER A 11 -10.08 -6.84 0.20
CA SER A 11 -10.52 -6.22 1.47
C SER A 11 -10.59 -4.71 1.38
N TRP A 12 -9.49 -4.05 1.00
CA TRP A 12 -9.40 -2.60 1.02
C TRP A 12 -10.26 -1.93 -0.07
N GLY A 13 -10.28 -2.47 -1.30
CA GLY A 13 -11.11 -1.94 -2.37
C GLY A 13 -12.60 -2.06 -2.08
N THR A 14 -13.04 -3.19 -1.53
CA THR A 14 -14.44 -3.40 -1.15
C THR A 14 -14.87 -2.44 -0.02
N VAL A 15 -14.01 -2.23 0.99
CA VAL A 15 -14.32 -1.31 2.09
C VAL A 15 -14.37 0.15 1.61
N LEU A 16 -13.40 0.59 0.81
CA LEU A 16 -13.42 1.94 0.23
C LEU A 16 -14.61 2.15 -0.70
N GLY A 17 -14.92 1.19 -1.55
CA GLY A 17 -16.09 1.25 -2.44
C GLY A 17 -17.39 1.34 -1.65
N SER A 18 -17.57 0.51 -0.62
CA SER A 18 -18.75 0.56 0.23
C SER A 18 -18.88 1.88 1.00
N MET A 19 -17.77 2.39 1.55
CA MET A 19 -17.73 3.70 2.22
C MET A 19 -18.12 4.85 1.27
N LEU A 20 -17.67 4.82 0.03
CA LEU A 20 -18.02 5.81 -0.98
C LEU A 20 -19.49 5.68 -1.42
N ALA A 21 -20.01 4.45 -1.50
CA ALA A 21 -21.44 4.19 -1.75
C ALA A 21 -22.33 4.73 -0.59
N ASP A 22 -21.88 4.62 0.66
CA ASP A 22 -22.57 5.22 1.82
C ASP A 22 -22.69 6.76 1.70
N LYS A 23 -21.78 7.40 0.95
CA LYS A 23 -21.84 8.84 0.64
C LYS A 23 -22.72 9.17 -0.58
N GLY A 24 -23.32 8.17 -1.21
CA GLY A 24 -24.22 8.34 -2.35
C GLY A 24 -23.51 8.39 -3.72
N TYR A 25 -22.25 7.96 -3.83
CA TYR A 25 -21.59 7.81 -5.14
C TYR A 25 -22.01 6.51 -5.84
N ASN A 26 -21.98 6.52 -7.17
CA ASN A 26 -22.21 5.32 -7.98
C ASN A 26 -20.90 4.50 -8.05
N ILE A 27 -20.86 3.34 -7.40
CA ILE A 27 -19.66 2.53 -7.26
C ILE A 27 -19.74 1.26 -8.10
N VAL A 28 -18.72 1.05 -8.93
CA VAL A 28 -18.51 -0.21 -9.65
C VAL A 28 -17.16 -0.79 -9.24
N LEU A 29 -17.19 -1.95 -8.57
CA LEU A 29 -16.01 -2.71 -8.18
C LEU A 29 -15.62 -3.64 -9.34
N TYR A 30 -14.38 -3.53 -9.82
CA TYR A 30 -13.83 -4.49 -10.77
C TYR A 30 -13.02 -5.55 -10.03
N GLY A 31 -13.38 -6.81 -10.20
CA GLY A 31 -12.69 -7.97 -9.65
C GLY A 31 -12.56 -9.11 -10.65
N ASN A 32 -11.43 -9.81 -10.63
CA ASN A 32 -11.16 -10.96 -11.50
C ASN A 32 -11.70 -12.28 -10.95
N ASN A 33 -12.33 -12.28 -9.78
CA ASN A 33 -12.94 -13.45 -9.16
C ASN A 33 -14.46 -13.36 -9.27
N GLU A 34 -15.04 -14.10 -10.20
CA GLU A 34 -16.47 -14.11 -10.47
C GLU A 34 -17.31 -14.44 -9.23
N LYS A 35 -16.85 -15.40 -8.40
CA LYS A 35 -17.56 -15.77 -7.17
C LYS A 35 -17.65 -14.62 -6.18
N VAL A 36 -16.60 -13.80 -6.07
CA VAL A 36 -16.59 -12.61 -5.23
C VAL A 36 -17.53 -11.54 -5.80
N ASN A 37 -17.52 -11.35 -7.12
CA ASN A 37 -18.40 -10.38 -7.77
C ASN A 37 -19.88 -10.79 -7.59
N ASP A 38 -20.22 -12.06 -7.78
CA ASP A 38 -21.58 -12.59 -7.57
C ASP A 38 -22.01 -12.43 -6.10
N GLU A 39 -21.12 -12.72 -5.15
CA GLU A 39 -21.41 -12.58 -3.73
C GLU A 39 -21.70 -11.11 -3.35
N ILE A 40 -20.92 -10.17 -3.85
CA ILE A 40 -21.16 -8.73 -3.65
C ILE A 40 -22.51 -8.33 -4.22
N ASN A 41 -22.85 -8.77 -5.42
CA ASN A 41 -24.08 -8.39 -6.12
C ASN A 41 -25.34 -9.02 -5.51
N GLN A 42 -25.27 -10.28 -5.06
CA GLN A 42 -26.43 -11.04 -4.60
C GLN A 42 -26.62 -10.96 -3.08
N ASN A 43 -25.53 -11.07 -2.32
CA ASN A 43 -25.56 -11.18 -0.87
C ASN A 43 -25.12 -9.90 -0.18
N HIS A 44 -24.51 -8.97 -0.91
CA HIS A 44 -23.88 -7.75 -0.35
C HIS A 44 -22.85 -8.08 0.73
N THR A 45 -22.06 -9.14 0.50
CA THR A 45 -20.95 -9.56 1.38
C THR A 45 -19.71 -9.84 0.53
N ASN A 46 -18.57 -10.00 1.19
CA ASN A 46 -17.31 -10.43 0.58
C ASN A 46 -16.55 -11.30 1.61
N GLU A 47 -17.12 -12.46 1.92
CA GLU A 47 -16.66 -13.36 3.00
C GLU A 47 -15.23 -13.86 2.79
N HIS A 48 -14.80 -13.95 1.52
CA HIS A 48 -13.42 -14.34 1.21
C HIS A 48 -12.39 -13.33 1.75
N TYR A 49 -12.70 -12.04 1.71
CA TYR A 49 -11.78 -10.97 2.11
C TYR A 49 -12.19 -10.26 3.39
N MET A 50 -13.49 -10.14 3.69
CA MET A 50 -14.06 -9.38 4.81
C MET A 50 -15.18 -10.18 5.46
N LYS A 51 -14.81 -11.08 6.36
CA LYS A 51 -15.76 -11.99 7.04
C LYS A 51 -16.75 -11.22 7.90
N ASN A 52 -18.01 -11.67 7.86
CA ASN A 52 -19.10 -11.13 8.71
C ASN A 52 -19.31 -9.61 8.56
N TRP A 53 -19.09 -9.07 7.36
CA TRP A 53 -19.26 -7.65 7.08
C TRP A 53 -20.16 -7.43 5.85
N GLN A 54 -21.01 -6.37 5.91
CA GLN A 54 -21.96 -6.04 4.86
C GLN A 54 -21.41 -4.94 3.96
N VAL A 55 -21.40 -5.18 2.67
CA VAL A 55 -21.13 -4.20 1.62
C VAL A 55 -22.38 -3.34 1.40
N ASN A 56 -22.23 -2.05 1.13
CA ASN A 56 -23.35 -1.20 0.76
C ASN A 56 -24.09 -1.77 -0.46
N LYS A 57 -25.43 -1.86 -0.37
CA LYS A 57 -26.31 -2.49 -1.36
C LYS A 57 -26.31 -1.82 -2.74
N THR A 58 -25.87 -0.57 -2.83
CA THR A 58 -25.79 0.18 -4.10
C THR A 58 -24.46 -0.01 -4.82
N ALA A 59 -23.44 -0.58 -4.16
CA ALA A 59 -22.19 -0.94 -4.80
C ALA A 59 -22.39 -2.22 -5.60
N VAL A 60 -21.99 -2.21 -6.87
CA VAL A 60 -22.05 -3.37 -7.76
C VAL A 60 -20.64 -3.83 -8.13
N ALA A 61 -20.48 -5.12 -8.43
CA ALA A 61 -19.22 -5.69 -8.84
C ALA A 61 -19.32 -6.31 -10.25
N THR A 62 -18.23 -6.21 -11.01
CA THR A 62 -18.15 -6.76 -12.36
C THR A 62 -16.78 -7.34 -12.66
N GLY A 63 -16.71 -8.33 -13.56
CA GLY A 63 -15.49 -8.82 -14.18
C GLY A 63 -15.12 -8.11 -15.47
N ASP A 64 -15.98 -7.20 -15.98
CA ASP A 64 -15.74 -6.45 -17.20
C ASP A 64 -15.17 -5.06 -16.90
N LEU A 65 -13.93 -4.84 -17.31
CA LEU A 65 -13.24 -3.57 -17.13
C LEU A 65 -13.88 -2.43 -17.95
N ASN A 66 -14.48 -2.72 -19.12
CA ASN A 66 -15.18 -1.69 -19.91
C ASN A 66 -16.43 -1.21 -19.15
N GLU A 67 -17.22 -2.12 -18.58
CA GLU A 67 -18.37 -1.78 -17.76
C GLU A 67 -17.98 -0.91 -16.57
N ALA A 68 -16.91 -1.27 -15.87
CA ALA A 68 -16.41 -0.51 -14.73
C ALA A 68 -16.02 0.91 -15.13
N LEU A 69 -15.31 1.08 -16.25
CA LEU A 69 -14.76 2.37 -16.69
C LEU A 69 -15.74 3.27 -17.46
N THR A 70 -16.84 2.71 -18.02
CA THR A 70 -17.83 3.50 -18.74
C THR A 70 -18.37 4.62 -17.87
N GLU A 71 -18.25 5.87 -18.30
CA GLU A 71 -18.66 7.08 -17.58
C GLU A 71 -18.02 7.28 -16.20
N ALA A 72 -16.93 6.59 -15.87
CA ALA A 72 -16.22 6.80 -14.62
C ALA A 72 -15.52 8.18 -14.62
N GLU A 73 -15.81 8.99 -13.61
CA GLU A 73 -15.12 10.26 -13.37
C GLU A 73 -13.84 10.07 -12.54
N ILE A 74 -13.78 8.96 -11.79
CA ILE A 74 -12.66 8.59 -10.95
C ILE A 74 -12.40 7.10 -11.11
N VAL A 75 -11.11 6.73 -11.21
CA VAL A 75 -10.66 5.34 -11.22
C VAL A 75 -9.73 5.14 -10.03
N LEU A 76 -10.16 4.32 -9.08
CA LEU A 76 -9.42 4.01 -7.85
C LEU A 76 -8.71 2.66 -7.98
N PHE A 77 -7.38 2.67 -8.02
CA PHE A 77 -6.55 1.48 -8.05
C PHE A 77 -6.29 0.96 -6.64
N VAL A 78 -6.72 -0.28 -6.36
CA VAL A 78 -6.52 -0.99 -5.09
C VAL A 78 -6.06 -2.43 -5.39
N LEU A 79 -5.01 -2.53 -6.16
CA LEU A 79 -4.47 -3.79 -6.69
C LEU A 79 -3.11 -4.11 -6.06
N PRO A 80 -2.69 -5.39 -6.06
CA PRO A 80 -1.30 -5.71 -5.77
C PRO A 80 -0.35 -5.04 -6.75
N THR A 81 0.84 -4.62 -6.26
CA THR A 81 1.86 -3.93 -7.07
C THR A 81 2.15 -4.61 -8.40
N GLN A 82 2.25 -5.94 -8.41
CA GLN A 82 2.53 -6.74 -9.60
C GLN A 82 1.45 -6.67 -10.69
N ALA A 83 0.22 -6.28 -10.34
CA ALA A 83 -0.89 -6.19 -11.28
C ALA A 83 -1.07 -4.77 -11.86
N ILE A 84 -0.44 -3.75 -11.26
CA ILE A 84 -0.70 -2.35 -11.60
C ILE A 84 -0.41 -2.08 -13.08
N ARG A 85 0.78 -2.40 -13.58
CA ARG A 85 1.17 -2.10 -14.96
C ARG A 85 0.22 -2.73 -15.99
N SER A 86 -0.05 -4.00 -15.87
CA SER A 86 -0.90 -4.71 -16.83
C SER A 86 -2.35 -4.20 -16.82
N VAL A 87 -2.88 -3.88 -15.65
CA VAL A 87 -4.22 -3.30 -15.54
C VAL A 87 -4.22 -1.85 -16.06
N ALA A 88 -3.21 -1.04 -15.74
CA ALA A 88 -3.07 0.32 -16.25
C ALA A 88 -3.03 0.37 -17.79
N GLN A 89 -2.31 -0.56 -18.43
CA GLN A 89 -2.29 -0.70 -19.89
C GLN A 89 -3.68 -0.98 -20.47
N ASN A 90 -4.45 -1.86 -19.84
CA ASN A 90 -5.81 -2.15 -20.28
C ASN A 90 -6.75 -0.97 -20.05
N VAL A 91 -6.65 -0.29 -18.90
CA VAL A 91 -7.36 0.96 -18.61
C VAL A 91 -7.05 2.00 -19.68
N SER A 92 -5.77 2.24 -19.98
CA SER A 92 -5.32 3.20 -21.00
C SER A 92 -5.96 2.94 -22.37
N LYS A 93 -6.02 1.67 -22.81
CA LYS A 93 -6.66 1.30 -24.09
C LYS A 93 -8.14 1.71 -24.12
N ILE A 94 -8.88 1.42 -23.06
CA ILE A 94 -10.31 1.72 -22.96
C ILE A 94 -10.53 3.24 -22.90
N LEU A 95 -9.77 3.96 -22.07
CA LEU A 95 -9.88 5.42 -21.95
C LEU A 95 -9.59 6.15 -23.26
N ARG A 96 -8.61 5.67 -24.05
CA ARG A 96 -8.34 6.21 -25.39
C ARG A 96 -9.49 5.97 -26.37
N GLN A 97 -10.10 4.78 -26.34
CA GLN A 97 -11.23 4.44 -27.20
C GLN A 97 -12.47 5.28 -26.88
N THR A 98 -12.70 5.57 -25.60
CA THR A 98 -13.86 6.35 -25.14
C THR A 98 -13.59 7.85 -25.05
N ASN A 99 -12.35 8.29 -25.30
CA ASN A 99 -11.88 9.65 -25.09
C ASN A 99 -12.18 10.19 -23.67
N SER A 100 -12.17 9.30 -22.68
CA SER A 100 -12.43 9.63 -21.28
C SER A 100 -11.13 9.96 -20.54
N LYS A 101 -11.19 10.91 -19.59
CA LYS A 101 -10.05 11.38 -18.81
C LYS A 101 -10.38 11.46 -17.31
N PRO A 102 -10.69 10.31 -16.65
CA PRO A 102 -10.99 10.30 -15.23
C PRO A 102 -9.78 10.72 -14.39
N LEU A 103 -10.03 11.21 -13.17
CA LEU A 103 -8.98 11.34 -12.16
C LEU A 103 -8.59 9.95 -11.67
N ILE A 104 -7.28 9.68 -11.63
CA ILE A 104 -6.75 8.41 -11.14
C ILE A 104 -6.39 8.56 -9.66
N VAL A 105 -6.92 7.68 -8.83
CA VAL A 105 -6.56 7.59 -7.41
C VAL A 105 -5.92 6.22 -7.17
N THR A 106 -4.83 6.18 -6.42
CA THR A 106 -4.22 4.91 -6.02
C THR A 106 -4.18 4.77 -4.50
N ALA A 107 -4.54 3.58 -4.02
CA ALA A 107 -4.33 3.14 -2.64
C ALA A 107 -3.34 1.97 -2.57
N THR A 108 -2.74 1.61 -3.69
CA THR A 108 -1.70 0.58 -3.79
C THR A 108 -0.40 1.09 -3.19
N LYS A 109 0.28 0.25 -2.42
CA LYS A 109 1.51 0.58 -1.70
C LYS A 109 2.62 -0.37 -2.10
N GLY A 110 3.57 0.09 -2.92
CA GLY A 110 4.69 -0.74 -3.38
C GLY A 110 5.60 -0.02 -4.36
N ILE A 111 6.70 -0.69 -4.68
CA ILE A 111 7.67 -0.31 -5.72
C ILE A 111 7.78 -1.51 -6.66
N GLU A 112 7.68 -1.28 -7.96
CA GLU A 112 7.77 -2.35 -8.96
C GLU A 112 9.22 -2.86 -9.08
N PRO A 113 9.50 -4.16 -8.83
CA PRO A 113 10.83 -4.71 -9.05
C PRO A 113 11.26 -4.61 -10.51
N GLY A 114 12.53 -4.46 -10.75
CA GLY A 114 13.13 -4.32 -12.10
C GLY A 114 13.01 -2.90 -12.64
N SER A 115 11.82 -2.33 -12.78
CA SER A 115 11.67 -0.92 -13.19
C SER A 115 12.00 0.07 -12.06
N LYS A 116 11.86 -0.35 -10.81
CA LYS A 116 12.04 0.44 -9.57
C LYS A 116 11.10 1.65 -9.46
N LYS A 117 10.02 1.65 -10.24
CA LYS A 117 9.05 2.74 -10.30
C LYS A 117 8.05 2.67 -9.16
N LEU A 118 7.66 3.84 -8.67
CA LEU A 118 6.52 4.04 -7.79
C LEU A 118 5.21 3.80 -8.56
N ILE A 119 4.13 3.60 -7.84
CA ILE A 119 2.82 3.33 -8.47
C ILE A 119 2.36 4.52 -9.32
N SER A 120 2.54 5.75 -8.83
CA SER A 120 2.20 6.96 -9.60
C SER A 120 2.98 7.05 -10.90
N GLU A 121 4.29 6.75 -10.88
CA GLU A 121 5.12 6.74 -12.08
C GLU A 121 4.65 5.72 -13.12
N ILE A 122 4.22 4.52 -12.68
CA ILE A 122 3.66 3.51 -13.57
C ILE A 122 2.33 3.98 -14.16
N LEU A 123 1.45 4.55 -13.33
CA LEU A 123 0.13 5.03 -13.77
C LEU A 123 0.27 6.22 -14.73
N THR A 124 1.22 7.12 -14.46
CA THR A 124 1.55 8.23 -15.37
C THR A 124 2.07 7.70 -16.70
N GLU A 125 3.06 6.81 -16.68
CA GLU A 125 3.64 6.23 -17.90
C GLU A 125 2.59 5.53 -18.78
N GLU A 126 1.71 4.74 -18.19
CA GLU A 126 0.78 3.90 -18.95
C GLU A 126 -0.52 4.64 -19.34
N ILE A 127 -1.02 5.56 -18.49
CA ILE A 127 -2.34 6.19 -18.68
C ILE A 127 -2.19 7.63 -19.15
N TYR A 128 -1.35 8.44 -18.50
CA TYR A 128 -1.19 9.88 -18.71
C TYR A 128 0.28 10.28 -18.81
N PRO A 129 1.01 9.87 -19.87
CA PRO A 129 2.46 10.02 -19.96
C PRO A 129 2.97 11.47 -19.83
N ASP A 130 2.10 12.45 -20.06
CA ASP A 130 2.46 13.88 -20.00
C ASP A 130 1.69 14.65 -18.92
N ASP A 131 0.96 13.97 -18.00
CA ASP A 131 0.08 14.63 -17.04
C ASP A 131 0.02 13.87 -15.69
N GLU A 132 1.11 13.97 -14.91
CA GLU A 132 1.20 13.37 -13.56
C GLU A 132 0.21 14.01 -12.57
N ASP A 133 -0.25 15.23 -12.83
CA ASP A 133 -1.23 15.94 -12.01
C ASP A 133 -2.56 15.19 -11.90
N LYS A 134 -2.82 14.29 -12.83
CA LYS A 134 -4.00 13.41 -12.81
C LYS A 134 -3.88 12.23 -11.84
N ILE A 135 -2.78 12.07 -11.13
CA ILE A 135 -2.58 10.99 -10.18
C ILE A 135 -2.65 11.51 -8.74
N VAL A 136 -3.43 10.83 -7.91
CA VAL A 136 -3.52 11.09 -6.47
C VAL A 136 -3.27 9.78 -5.72
N ALA A 137 -2.33 9.76 -4.79
CA ALA A 137 -2.12 8.63 -3.89
C ALA A 137 -2.80 8.85 -2.54
N ILE A 138 -3.46 7.82 -2.00
CA ILE A 138 -3.94 7.82 -0.62
C ILE A 138 -3.16 6.79 0.20
N SER A 139 -2.60 7.23 1.33
CA SER A 139 -1.78 6.37 2.20
C SER A 139 -1.82 6.88 3.64
N GLY A 140 -1.72 5.94 4.59
CA GLY A 140 -1.73 6.26 6.02
C GLY A 140 -2.21 5.07 6.85
N PRO A 141 -2.33 5.23 8.19
CA PRO A 141 -2.76 4.19 9.11
C PRO A 141 -4.23 3.82 8.88
N SER A 142 -4.47 2.77 8.08
CA SER A 142 -5.82 2.41 7.64
C SER A 142 -5.92 0.92 7.32
N HIS A 143 -6.23 0.09 8.32
CA HIS A 143 -6.63 -1.29 8.08
C HIS A 143 -8.06 -1.37 7.60
N ALA A 144 -8.33 -2.21 6.61
CA ALA A 144 -9.67 -2.39 6.05
C ALA A 144 -10.69 -2.78 7.15
N GLU A 145 -10.28 -3.64 8.06
CA GLU A 145 -11.10 -4.12 9.17
C GLU A 145 -11.55 -2.99 10.11
N SER A 146 -10.66 -2.05 10.42
CA SER A 146 -10.97 -0.90 11.28
C SER A 146 -11.90 0.08 10.57
N VAL A 147 -11.63 0.40 9.30
CA VAL A 147 -12.47 1.31 8.51
C VAL A 147 -13.86 0.71 8.28
N ALA A 148 -13.95 -0.61 8.07
CA ALA A 148 -15.23 -1.32 7.97
C ALA A 148 -16.10 -1.22 9.24
N GLN A 149 -15.45 -1.10 10.40
CA GLN A 149 -16.11 -0.87 11.70
C GLN A 149 -16.34 0.61 12.00
N LYS A 150 -16.06 1.49 11.05
CA LYS A 150 -16.17 2.95 11.21
C LYS A 150 -15.28 3.51 12.34
N ASP A 151 -14.13 2.85 12.58
CA ASP A 151 -13.13 3.35 13.52
C ASP A 151 -12.46 4.62 12.98
N LEU A 152 -12.07 5.52 13.90
CA LEU A 152 -11.48 6.81 13.54
C LEU A 152 -10.18 6.63 12.76
N THR A 153 -10.18 7.05 11.52
CA THR A 153 -9.08 6.87 10.58
C THR A 153 -8.69 8.19 9.95
N ALA A 154 -7.40 8.51 10.00
CA ALA A 154 -6.83 9.67 9.33
C ALA A 154 -5.68 9.23 8.41
N ILE A 155 -5.72 9.65 7.15
CA ILE A 155 -4.70 9.32 6.14
C ILE A 155 -4.29 10.55 5.33
N SER A 156 -3.22 10.44 4.57
CA SER A 156 -2.80 11.45 3.59
C SER A 156 -3.39 11.17 2.22
N CYS A 157 -3.73 12.23 1.47
CA CYS A 157 -3.92 12.17 0.02
C CYS A 157 -2.94 13.14 -0.64
N ALA A 158 -2.09 12.60 -1.51
CA ALA A 158 -0.97 13.31 -2.10
C ALA A 158 -1.07 13.38 -3.62
N SER A 159 -0.72 14.54 -4.18
CA SER A 159 -0.64 14.79 -5.62
C SER A 159 0.26 15.99 -5.88
N SER A 160 0.93 16.05 -7.04
CA SER A 160 1.55 17.28 -7.57
C SER A 160 0.52 18.41 -7.77
N SER A 161 -0.73 18.04 -8.10
CA SER A 161 -1.87 18.97 -8.15
C SER A 161 -2.62 19.05 -6.82
N MET A 162 -2.44 20.14 -6.09
CA MET A 162 -3.18 20.38 -4.85
C MET A 162 -4.69 20.43 -5.06
N GLU A 163 -5.17 20.90 -6.22
CA GLU A 163 -6.59 20.89 -6.58
C GLU A 163 -7.14 19.46 -6.62
N ASN A 164 -6.44 18.53 -7.26
CA ASN A 164 -6.83 17.13 -7.34
C ASN A 164 -6.72 16.44 -5.96
N ALA A 165 -5.68 16.73 -5.16
CA ALA A 165 -5.61 16.26 -3.79
C ALA A 165 -6.81 16.71 -2.95
N GLN A 166 -7.21 18.00 -3.05
CA GLN A 166 -8.39 18.54 -2.36
C GLN A 166 -9.72 17.94 -2.88
N LYS A 167 -9.82 17.66 -4.19
CA LYS A 167 -10.97 16.95 -4.77
C LYS A 167 -11.12 15.57 -4.13
N VAL A 168 -10.05 14.79 -4.05
CA VAL A 168 -10.03 13.47 -3.42
C VAL A 168 -10.29 13.57 -1.90
N GLN A 169 -9.72 14.56 -1.23
CA GLN A 169 -9.98 14.83 0.19
C GLN A 169 -11.48 14.98 0.46
N ARG A 170 -12.17 15.84 -0.28
CA ARG A 170 -13.64 16.05 -0.13
C ARG A 170 -14.44 14.79 -0.45
N LEU A 171 -14.00 14.04 -1.46
CA LEU A 171 -14.67 12.84 -1.91
C LEU A 171 -14.64 11.74 -0.84
N PHE A 172 -13.51 11.48 -0.24
CA PHE A 172 -13.32 10.38 0.70
C PHE A 172 -13.67 10.75 2.15
N SER A 173 -13.45 12.01 2.59
CA SER A 173 -13.66 12.38 4.00
C SER A 173 -15.12 12.25 4.43
N ASN A 174 -15.32 11.70 5.64
CA ASN A 174 -16.60 11.58 6.34
C ASN A 174 -16.36 11.67 7.86
N ASP A 175 -17.35 11.33 8.68
CA ASP A 175 -17.30 11.50 10.14
C ASP A 175 -16.24 10.64 10.84
N TYR A 176 -15.81 9.54 10.23
CA TYR A 176 -14.81 8.62 10.81
C TYR A 176 -13.57 8.44 9.93
N PHE A 177 -13.59 8.91 8.69
CA PHE A 177 -12.47 8.78 7.74
C PHE A 177 -12.06 10.16 7.23
N ARG A 178 -10.87 10.61 7.62
CA ARG A 178 -10.38 11.95 7.34
C ARG A 178 -9.11 11.96 6.50
N LEU A 179 -9.11 12.71 5.41
CA LEU A 179 -7.93 12.90 4.56
C LEU A 179 -7.27 14.26 4.83
N TYR A 180 -5.93 14.23 4.83
CA TYR A 180 -5.09 15.43 4.84
C TYR A 180 -4.31 15.51 3.53
N THR A 181 -4.36 16.65 2.86
CA THR A 181 -3.64 16.87 1.61
C THR A 181 -2.14 16.98 1.83
N ASN A 182 -1.36 16.48 0.87
CA ASN A 182 0.09 16.58 0.83
C ASN A 182 0.54 16.84 -0.63
N SER A 183 1.52 17.71 -0.84
CA SER A 183 2.09 17.99 -2.17
C SER A 183 3.23 17.03 -2.54
N ASP A 184 3.77 16.28 -1.58
CA ASP A 184 4.84 15.31 -1.79
C ASP A 184 4.26 13.91 -2.08
N LEU A 185 3.83 13.72 -3.34
CA LEU A 185 3.31 12.43 -3.83
C LEU A 185 4.33 11.31 -3.66
N ILE A 186 5.57 11.59 -4.02
CA ILE A 186 6.69 10.65 -3.99
C ILE A 186 6.97 10.18 -2.55
N GLY A 187 7.11 11.10 -1.61
CA GLY A 187 7.38 10.76 -0.21
C GLY A 187 6.27 9.93 0.42
N VAL A 188 5.02 10.23 0.12
CA VAL A 188 3.85 9.47 0.60
C VAL A 188 3.86 8.03 0.06
N GLU A 189 4.21 7.83 -1.20
CA GLU A 189 4.29 6.49 -1.81
C GLU A 189 5.49 5.68 -1.29
N VAL A 190 6.67 6.29 -1.21
CA VAL A 190 7.88 5.64 -0.66
C VAL A 190 7.64 5.18 0.78
N ALA A 191 7.07 6.05 1.61
CA ALA A 191 6.73 5.71 2.99
C ALA A 191 5.76 4.52 3.06
N GLY A 192 4.66 4.57 2.29
CA GLY A 192 3.66 3.52 2.22
C GLY A 192 4.19 2.17 1.71
N ALA A 193 5.16 2.19 0.79
CA ALA A 193 5.77 0.99 0.23
C ALA A 193 6.77 0.35 1.21
N VAL A 194 7.76 1.12 1.67
CA VAL A 194 8.92 0.58 2.41
C VAL A 194 8.56 0.18 3.84
N LYS A 195 7.58 0.85 4.48
CA LYS A 195 7.08 0.41 5.81
C LYS A 195 6.69 -1.06 5.87
N ASN A 196 6.24 -1.63 4.75
CA ASN A 196 5.84 -3.03 4.67
C ASN A 196 7.02 -3.99 4.88
N VAL A 197 8.22 -3.58 4.48
CA VAL A 197 9.47 -4.31 4.75
C VAL A 197 9.79 -4.26 6.25
N ILE A 198 9.70 -3.07 6.86
CA ILE A 198 9.93 -2.90 8.30
C ILE A 198 8.90 -3.67 9.13
N ALA A 199 7.67 -3.78 8.64
CA ALA A 199 6.63 -4.57 9.30
C ALA A 199 6.94 -6.08 9.29
N ILE A 200 7.59 -6.61 8.24
CA ILE A 200 8.10 -7.99 8.25
C ILE A 200 9.14 -8.13 9.36
N ALA A 201 10.11 -7.21 9.46
CA ALA A 201 11.12 -7.22 10.51
C ALA A 201 10.49 -7.15 11.92
N ALA A 202 9.48 -6.30 12.12
CA ALA A 202 8.75 -6.21 13.39
C ALA A 202 8.05 -7.53 13.75
N GLY A 203 7.44 -8.18 12.75
CA GLY A 203 6.85 -9.50 12.94
C GLY A 203 7.90 -10.55 13.34
N ILE A 204 9.07 -10.57 12.69
CA ILE A 204 10.18 -11.48 13.02
C ILE A 204 10.59 -11.32 14.49
N LEU A 205 10.76 -10.09 14.98
CA LEU A 205 11.11 -9.84 16.38
C LEU A 205 10.06 -10.45 17.33
N VAL A 206 8.79 -10.32 17.02
CA VAL A 206 7.72 -10.93 17.83
C VAL A 206 7.75 -12.45 17.77
N GLY A 207 7.97 -13.04 16.59
CA GLY A 207 8.14 -14.49 16.43
C GLY A 207 9.36 -15.06 17.19
N LYS A 208 10.37 -14.23 17.40
CA LYS A 208 11.57 -14.52 18.21
C LYS A 208 11.43 -14.11 19.69
N HIS A 209 10.25 -13.69 20.12
CA HIS A 209 9.95 -13.31 21.51
C HIS A 209 10.71 -12.08 22.04
N TYR A 210 11.17 -11.18 21.16
CA TYR A 210 11.73 -9.88 21.58
C TYR A 210 10.64 -8.94 22.08
N GLY A 211 10.98 -8.10 23.08
CA GLY A 211 10.09 -7.19 23.76
C GLY A 211 9.81 -5.87 23.01
N ASP A 212 9.17 -4.94 23.72
CA ASP A 212 8.72 -3.66 23.15
C ASP A 212 9.88 -2.73 22.82
N ASP A 213 10.98 -2.75 23.60
CA ASP A 213 12.16 -1.92 23.34
C ASP A 213 12.79 -2.24 21.98
N ALA A 214 12.91 -3.54 21.64
CA ALA A 214 13.43 -3.97 20.34
C ALA A 214 12.51 -3.53 19.19
N LYS A 215 11.20 -3.60 19.36
CA LYS A 215 10.22 -3.12 18.37
C LYS A 215 10.29 -1.60 18.20
N ALA A 216 10.39 -0.85 19.30
CA ALA A 216 10.50 0.61 19.27
C ALA A 216 11.80 1.05 18.57
N ALA A 217 12.94 0.41 18.89
CA ALA A 217 14.21 0.66 18.22
C ALA A 217 14.13 0.32 16.73
N LEU A 218 13.54 -0.82 16.36
CA LEU A 218 13.34 -1.22 14.97
C LEU A 218 12.51 -0.20 14.19
N MET A 219 11.36 0.24 14.73
CA MET A 219 10.51 1.23 14.05
C MET A 219 11.22 2.57 13.89
N THR A 220 11.95 3.05 14.91
CA THR A 220 12.71 4.28 14.84
C THR A 220 13.82 4.21 13.79
N ARG A 221 14.59 3.11 13.77
CA ARG A 221 15.66 2.92 12.77
C ARG A 221 15.08 2.63 11.38
N GLY A 222 13.98 1.93 11.30
CA GLY A 222 13.24 1.67 10.05
C GLY A 222 12.73 2.97 9.42
N LEU A 223 12.17 3.87 10.22
CA LEU A 223 11.77 5.20 9.73
C LEU A 223 12.95 5.99 9.16
N ALA A 224 14.11 5.93 9.83
CA ALA A 224 15.33 6.57 9.34
C ALA A 224 15.82 5.96 8.01
N GLU A 225 15.67 4.65 7.79
CA GLU A 225 15.95 4.02 6.50
C GLU A 225 14.97 4.49 5.41
N ILE A 226 13.67 4.47 5.70
CA ILE A 226 12.63 4.94 4.78
C ILE A 226 12.89 6.40 4.36
N THR A 227 13.16 7.27 5.33
CA THR A 227 13.47 8.68 5.08
C THR A 227 14.71 8.82 4.20
N ARG A 228 15.77 8.05 4.50
CA ARG A 228 17.03 8.11 3.73
C ARG A 228 16.82 7.70 2.28
N LEU A 229 16.07 6.61 2.04
CA LEU A 229 15.74 6.20 0.68
C LEU A 229 14.90 7.27 -0.04
N GLY A 230 13.84 7.75 0.63
CA GLY A 230 12.95 8.74 0.04
C GLY A 230 13.65 10.04 -0.31
N VAL A 231 14.48 10.57 0.59
CA VAL A 231 15.20 11.82 0.34
C VAL A 231 16.34 11.65 -0.66
N ASN A 232 17.20 10.64 -0.47
CA ASN A 232 18.45 10.55 -1.23
C ASN A 232 18.28 9.92 -2.62
N TYR A 233 17.25 9.10 -2.83
CA TYR A 233 16.99 8.50 -4.13
C TYR A 233 15.87 9.23 -4.88
N PHE A 234 14.75 9.45 -4.20
CA PHE A 234 13.54 9.96 -4.83
C PHE A 234 13.35 11.48 -4.70
N GLY A 235 14.16 12.18 -3.89
CA GLY A 235 14.04 13.62 -3.69
C GLY A 235 12.84 14.07 -2.87
N ALA A 236 12.27 13.18 -2.05
CA ALA A 236 11.10 13.44 -1.22
C ALA A 236 11.39 14.46 -0.09
N ASP A 237 10.34 15.13 0.39
CA ASP A 237 10.43 16.01 1.56
C ASP A 237 10.61 15.16 2.84
N PRO A 238 11.69 15.37 3.63
CA PRO A 238 11.92 14.63 4.86
C PRO A 238 10.79 14.79 5.89
N MET A 239 10.03 15.88 5.87
CA MET A 239 8.91 16.11 6.78
C MET A 239 7.71 15.18 6.49
N THR A 240 7.56 14.70 5.27
CA THR A 240 6.52 13.75 4.90
C THR A 240 6.58 12.47 5.74
N PHE A 241 7.80 12.01 6.08
CA PHE A 241 7.99 10.77 6.86
C PHE A 241 7.60 10.92 8.33
N SER A 242 7.52 12.14 8.85
CA SER A 242 6.97 12.42 10.19
C SER A 242 5.44 12.49 10.23
N GLY A 243 4.78 12.38 9.09
CA GLY A 243 3.33 12.48 8.93
C GLY A 243 2.59 11.14 9.00
N LEU A 244 1.29 11.19 8.62
CA LEU A 244 0.38 10.04 8.63
C LEU A 244 0.84 8.90 7.72
N ALA A 245 1.31 9.22 6.51
CA ALA A 245 1.80 8.20 5.56
C ALA A 245 3.17 7.62 5.97
N GLY A 246 3.96 8.35 6.75
CA GLY A 246 5.25 7.92 7.30
C GLY A 246 5.11 7.19 8.62
N ILE A 247 5.45 7.89 9.72
CA ILE A 247 5.48 7.29 11.08
C ILE A 247 4.12 6.72 11.49
N GLY A 248 3.00 7.36 11.12
CA GLY A 248 1.66 6.89 11.48
C GLY A 248 1.37 5.50 10.89
N ASP A 249 1.60 5.34 9.59
CA ASP A 249 1.37 4.07 8.88
C ASP A 249 2.40 3.00 9.27
N LEU A 250 3.63 3.40 9.58
CA LEU A 250 4.67 2.50 10.09
C LEU A 250 4.25 1.89 11.44
N ILE A 251 3.84 2.71 12.41
CA ILE A 251 3.45 2.25 13.74
C ILE A 251 2.31 1.22 13.62
N VAL A 252 1.21 1.58 12.96
CA VAL A 252 0.05 0.68 12.88
C VAL A 252 0.39 -0.62 12.15
N THR A 253 1.24 -0.57 11.12
CA THR A 253 1.61 -1.75 10.33
C THR A 253 2.56 -2.68 11.09
N CYS A 254 3.44 -2.13 11.92
CA CYS A 254 4.40 -2.90 12.73
C CYS A 254 3.80 -3.48 14.01
N THR A 255 2.64 -2.99 14.48
CA THR A 255 2.05 -3.39 15.77
C THR A 255 0.72 -4.13 15.64
N SER A 256 0.08 -4.11 14.48
CA SER A 256 -1.24 -4.70 14.28
C SER A 256 -1.22 -6.12 13.74
N PHE A 257 -2.04 -7.00 14.31
CA PHE A 257 -2.35 -8.33 13.77
C PHE A 257 -3.03 -8.29 12.39
N ASN A 258 -3.68 -7.19 12.03
CA ASN A 258 -4.29 -7.02 10.72
C ASN A 258 -3.23 -6.82 9.62
N SER A 259 -1.99 -6.47 9.98
CA SER A 259 -0.90 -6.36 9.02
C SER A 259 -0.46 -7.72 8.48
N ARG A 260 -0.66 -7.96 7.18
CA ARG A 260 -0.18 -9.16 6.48
C ARG A 260 1.34 -9.30 6.55
N ASN A 261 2.05 -8.19 6.38
CA ASN A 261 3.51 -8.15 6.44
C ASN A 261 4.01 -8.54 7.83
N TRP A 262 3.41 -8.01 8.88
CA TRP A 262 3.73 -8.38 10.25
C TRP A 262 3.44 -9.87 10.52
N ARG A 263 2.28 -10.39 10.09
CA ARG A 263 1.95 -11.83 10.24
C ARG A 263 2.91 -12.74 9.47
N CYS A 264 3.35 -12.31 8.29
CA CYS A 264 4.39 -13.01 7.53
C CYS A 264 5.69 -13.06 8.35
N GLY A 265 6.17 -11.92 8.82
CA GLY A 265 7.38 -11.83 9.63
C GLY A 265 7.31 -12.67 10.91
N LYS A 266 6.17 -12.64 11.61
CA LYS A 266 5.99 -13.47 12.82
C LYS A 266 6.20 -14.95 12.54
N GLN A 267 5.60 -15.48 11.48
CA GLN A 267 5.75 -16.87 11.10
C GLN A 267 7.20 -17.22 10.68
N LEU A 268 7.91 -16.30 10.01
CA LEU A 268 9.34 -16.48 9.71
C LEU A 268 10.18 -16.48 10.99
N GLY A 269 9.90 -15.61 11.95
CA GLY A 269 10.53 -15.59 13.27
C GLY A 269 10.30 -16.88 14.07
N GLU A 270 9.14 -17.52 13.90
CA GLU A 270 8.79 -18.82 14.46
C GLU A 270 9.49 -20.00 13.74
N GLY A 271 10.32 -19.73 12.72
CA GLY A 271 11.11 -20.74 12.00
C GLY A 271 10.41 -21.38 10.79
N LYS A 272 9.27 -20.87 10.34
CA LYS A 272 8.63 -21.36 9.11
C LYS A 272 9.36 -20.81 7.87
N SER A 273 9.39 -21.60 6.79
CA SER A 273 9.98 -21.16 5.52
C SER A 273 9.09 -20.11 4.82
N LEU A 274 9.71 -19.26 3.99
CA LEU A 274 8.99 -18.25 3.20
C LEU A 274 7.92 -18.91 2.31
N ASP A 275 8.26 -19.99 1.62
CA ASP A 275 7.31 -20.68 0.72
C ASP A 275 6.09 -21.17 1.48
N TYR A 276 6.30 -21.81 2.66
CA TYR A 276 5.20 -22.22 3.51
C TYR A 276 4.31 -21.04 3.92
N VAL A 277 4.93 -19.93 4.34
CA VAL A 277 4.20 -18.73 4.79
C VAL A 277 3.37 -18.15 3.64
N LEU A 278 3.98 -17.94 2.46
CA LEU A 278 3.29 -17.33 1.31
C LEU A 278 2.13 -18.19 0.80
N GLN A 279 2.29 -19.52 0.77
CA GLN A 279 1.22 -20.44 0.37
C GLN A 279 0.02 -20.44 1.33
N ASN A 280 0.26 -20.18 2.64
CA ASN A 280 -0.78 -20.21 3.66
C ASN A 280 -1.34 -18.84 4.04
N MET A 281 -0.80 -17.75 3.50
CA MET A 281 -1.29 -16.38 3.80
C MET A 281 -2.61 -16.06 3.11
N GLY A 282 -2.94 -16.72 1.99
CA GLY A 282 -4.17 -16.48 1.21
C GLY A 282 -4.27 -15.09 0.57
N GLN A 283 -3.30 -14.22 0.81
CA GLN A 283 -3.27 -12.82 0.33
C GLN A 283 -1.82 -12.39 0.08
N VAL A 284 -1.63 -11.40 -0.81
CA VAL A 284 -0.31 -10.89 -1.17
C VAL A 284 0.39 -10.21 0.01
N VAL A 285 1.68 -10.50 0.19
CA VAL A 285 2.58 -9.87 1.14
C VAL A 285 3.44 -8.85 0.39
N GLU A 286 2.98 -7.60 0.32
CA GLU A 286 3.63 -6.54 -0.48
C GLU A 286 5.08 -6.27 -0.07
N GLY A 287 5.41 -6.38 1.22
CA GLY A 287 6.77 -6.19 1.72
C GLY A 287 7.78 -7.18 1.13
N ALA A 288 7.34 -8.41 0.82
CA ALA A 288 8.21 -9.39 0.17
C ALA A 288 8.55 -8.99 -1.29
N THR A 289 7.62 -8.34 -2.00
CA THR A 289 7.89 -7.80 -3.34
C THR A 289 8.72 -6.52 -3.25
N THR A 290 8.33 -5.60 -2.37
CA THR A 290 8.97 -4.29 -2.22
C THR A 290 10.44 -4.41 -1.83
N VAL A 291 10.81 -5.37 -0.97
CA VAL A 291 12.21 -5.51 -0.54
C VAL A 291 13.18 -5.83 -1.69
N LYS A 292 12.72 -6.50 -2.76
CA LYS A 292 13.54 -6.72 -3.97
C LYS A 292 13.88 -5.39 -4.64
N ALA A 293 12.87 -4.56 -4.87
CA ALA A 293 13.08 -3.24 -5.47
C ALA A 293 13.97 -2.37 -4.57
N VAL A 294 13.77 -2.39 -3.25
CA VAL A 294 14.62 -1.65 -2.30
C VAL A 294 16.07 -2.13 -2.37
N HIS A 295 16.32 -3.44 -2.41
CA HIS A 295 17.67 -4.00 -2.58
C HIS A 295 18.34 -3.51 -3.88
N GLU A 296 17.62 -3.55 -5.01
CA GLU A 296 18.12 -3.07 -6.30
C GLU A 296 18.45 -1.56 -6.27
N LEU A 297 17.59 -0.76 -5.63
CA LEU A 297 17.80 0.69 -5.45
C LEU A 297 19.01 0.99 -4.58
N CYS A 298 19.17 0.26 -3.46
CA CYS A 298 20.30 0.42 -2.54
C CYS A 298 21.63 0.10 -3.22
N ALA A 299 21.67 -0.97 -4.01
CA ALA A 299 22.86 -1.38 -4.75
C ALA A 299 23.29 -0.32 -5.77
N GLU A 300 22.33 0.32 -6.48
CA GLU A 300 22.60 1.33 -7.50
C GLU A 300 23.19 2.62 -6.92
N LYS A 301 22.67 3.11 -5.82
CA LYS A 301 23.03 4.41 -5.23
C LYS A 301 23.82 4.31 -3.92
N HIS A 302 24.22 3.10 -3.52
CA HIS A 302 24.95 2.86 -2.27
C HIS A 302 24.27 3.44 -1.01
N ILE A 303 22.94 3.29 -0.91
CA ILE A 303 22.16 3.77 0.22
C ILE A 303 22.20 2.74 1.34
N ASP A 304 22.61 3.15 2.55
CA ASP A 304 22.71 2.27 3.74
C ASP A 304 21.31 1.97 4.32
N MET A 305 20.76 0.80 4.00
CA MET A 305 19.45 0.31 4.45
C MET A 305 19.59 -1.06 5.16
N PRO A 306 20.31 -1.13 6.28
CA PRO A 306 20.70 -2.41 6.88
C PRO A 306 19.52 -3.31 7.30
N ILE A 307 18.40 -2.76 7.78
CA ILE A 307 17.20 -3.52 8.15
C ILE A 307 16.59 -4.14 6.90
N SER A 308 16.37 -3.32 5.87
CA SER A 308 15.81 -3.77 4.60
C SER A 308 16.67 -4.83 3.93
N GLU A 309 18.00 -4.66 3.93
CA GLU A 309 18.96 -5.63 3.41
C GLU A 309 18.96 -6.97 4.20
N ALA A 310 18.85 -6.91 5.53
CA ALA A 310 18.70 -8.10 6.35
C ALA A 310 17.43 -8.88 5.99
N ILE A 311 16.30 -8.19 5.82
CA ILE A 311 15.05 -8.81 5.38
C ILE A 311 15.19 -9.40 3.98
N TYR A 312 15.86 -8.72 3.04
CA TYR A 312 16.13 -9.28 1.72
C TYR A 312 16.92 -10.59 1.81
N ARG A 313 18.00 -10.65 2.62
CA ARG A 313 18.79 -11.88 2.79
C ARG A 313 17.99 -13.02 3.44
N VAL A 314 17.16 -12.71 4.44
CA VAL A 314 16.28 -13.72 5.05
C VAL A 314 15.28 -14.27 4.02
N LEU A 315 14.67 -13.42 3.21
CA LEU A 315 13.62 -13.84 2.28
C LEU A 315 14.15 -14.53 1.02
N TYR A 316 15.32 -14.10 0.50
CA TYR A 316 15.78 -14.50 -0.83
C TYR A 316 17.18 -15.12 -0.89
N GLN A 317 17.93 -15.05 0.20
CA GLN A 317 19.27 -15.65 0.28
C GLN A 317 19.38 -16.74 1.35
N ASN A 318 18.25 -17.17 1.92
CA ASN A 318 18.16 -18.18 2.98
C ASN A 318 19.04 -17.86 4.21
N SER A 319 19.28 -16.56 4.50
CA SER A 319 20.03 -16.17 5.69
C SER A 319 19.26 -16.52 6.95
N ASN A 320 19.97 -16.95 7.99
CA ASN A 320 19.37 -17.26 9.27
C ASN A 320 18.95 -15.98 10.00
N VAL A 321 17.74 -15.96 10.55
CA VAL A 321 17.18 -14.78 11.25
C VAL A 321 18.04 -14.37 12.46
N ASP A 322 18.53 -15.33 13.25
CA ASP A 322 19.32 -15.05 14.45
C ASP A 322 20.70 -14.48 14.10
N ASP A 323 21.29 -14.96 12.98
CA ASP A 323 22.55 -14.42 12.46
C ASP A 323 22.38 -12.98 12.01
N GLU A 324 21.29 -12.66 11.30
CA GLU A 324 21.00 -11.28 10.85
C GLU A 324 20.77 -10.33 12.03
N ILE A 325 20.06 -10.76 13.08
CA ILE A 325 19.88 -9.97 14.30
C ILE A 325 21.25 -9.72 14.98
N THR A 326 22.08 -10.77 15.08
CA THR A 326 23.41 -10.67 15.68
C THR A 326 24.30 -9.72 14.90
N GLN A 327 24.33 -9.83 13.57
CA GLN A 327 25.07 -8.91 12.71
C GLN A 327 24.59 -7.46 12.85
N MET A 328 23.26 -7.25 12.94
CA MET A 328 22.68 -5.92 13.11
C MET A 328 23.15 -5.27 14.41
N MET A 329 23.15 -6.02 15.51
CA MET A 329 23.60 -5.55 16.83
C MET A 329 25.12 -5.38 16.91
N GLY A 330 25.89 -6.13 16.14
CA GLY A 330 27.35 -6.07 16.06
C GLY A 330 27.90 -4.95 15.15
N ARG A 331 27.05 -4.16 14.50
CA ARG A 331 27.50 -3.02 13.68
C ARG A 331 28.26 -2.00 14.51
N SER A 332 29.29 -1.38 13.91
CA SER A 332 30.07 -0.33 14.56
C SER A 332 29.17 0.80 15.08
N PRO A 333 29.38 1.27 16.31
CA PRO A 333 28.64 2.41 16.85
C PRO A 333 28.78 3.64 15.95
N LYS A 334 27.68 4.33 15.73
CA LYS A 334 27.67 5.55 14.93
C LYS A 334 26.73 6.59 15.57
N GLN A 335 26.87 7.85 15.16
CA GLN A 335 25.95 8.92 15.57
C GLN A 335 24.52 8.55 15.17
N GLU A 336 23.54 8.79 16.06
CA GLU A 336 22.16 8.37 15.87
C GLU A 336 21.51 9.03 14.65
N ILE A 337 21.61 10.37 14.55
CA ILE A 337 21.02 11.15 13.47
C ILE A 337 22.11 11.58 12.50
N ARG A 338 22.02 11.06 11.27
CA ARG A 338 22.71 11.55 10.08
C ARG A 338 21.67 11.59 8.96
N LEU A 339 21.34 12.78 8.52
CA LEU A 339 20.57 13.04 7.31
C LEU A 339 21.42 12.81 6.07
#